data_e8f2a7a3f98a68850a4824ab8bd99cc2
#
_entry.id   e8f2a7a3f98a68850a4824ab8bd99cc2
#
_cell.length_a   1.000
_cell.length_b   1.000
_cell.length_c   1.000
_cell.angle_alpha   90.00
_cell.angle_beta   90.00
_cell.angle_gamma   90.00
#
_symmetry.space_group_name_H-M   'P 1'
#
loop_
_entity.id
_entity.type
_entity.pdbx_description
1 polymer ?
#
loop_
_entity_poly.entity_id
_entity_poly.type
_entity_poly.pdbx_seq_one_letter_code
_entity_poly.pdbx_strand_id
1 'polypeptide(L)'
;MTDDDVIGLRGKETSGPRWAAFRELNNKAAVLAGKGQAAEAIALLHQALELTYVEDVDAAGLDGRARALGNLAGLAEGQGDTDAALRLAEQALEACYAAEARAGDRYGTVAVRASVLVNRCQTLQLLGRLDEALADVNGALDIVGEGEEGDDAYLAVSANNTRTVLLIGLERLEEAEAAAQLTLRLAAARDPRLTGYPYSNLAAIAQALNDHEAAMGYLRLAEQVHTAAGDALAAALAVANQGRAAMRAGDAATGQRLLAAAEQAFSDGQQPLRAAELRYSRAHAAFQAGDTALAAELLGPAIEVLRQAGHAAMLTEALAVQGDILAAAGDYDKAEESYLAAWQVCEQSGARYHLARLDMRRSFAVADQAAAARTERRRTRLLRRAFDLSLTSALATDAIRHGFAPGRARERWAATVAIPAMAHALSLAAALRDGALVSELLEHMSATVSLHASAPVESGPVDEVPDFPTLEPAQGERLSFTASALVTGDSPDFPATRFALPPRLRVNPWRESQLEPWIRETERRYGFPIRSGEVIDTW
;
A
#
# COMPACT_ATOMS: atom_id res chain seq x y z
N MET A 1 12.00 17.72 -30.76
CA MET A 1 12.67 16.45 -30.48
C MET A 1 13.01 15.83 -31.82
N THR A 2 14.26 15.68 -32.16
CA THR A 2 14.73 14.94 -33.34
C THR A 2 14.66 13.44 -33.02
N ASP A 3 14.62 12.56 -34.03
CA ASP A 3 14.58 11.08 -33.85
C ASP A 3 15.74 10.54 -32.98
N ASP A 4 16.78 11.34 -32.70
CA ASP A 4 17.94 10.99 -31.88
C ASP A 4 17.75 11.24 -30.37
N ASP A 5 16.63 11.85 -29.95
CA ASP A 5 16.34 12.17 -28.53
C ASP A 5 15.61 11.05 -27.78
N VAL A 6 15.44 9.87 -28.39
CA VAL A 6 14.78 8.72 -27.76
C VAL A 6 15.80 7.96 -26.92
N ILE A 7 15.51 7.77 -25.65
CA ILE A 7 16.35 7.05 -24.67
C ILE A 7 16.87 5.72 -25.25
N GLY A 8 18.18 5.50 -25.21
CA GLY A 8 18.85 4.25 -25.58
C GLY A 8 19.17 4.07 -27.08
N LEU A 9 18.97 5.09 -27.92
CA LEU A 9 19.22 4.96 -29.37
C LEU A 9 20.57 5.51 -29.85
N ARG A 10 21.39 6.13 -29.01
CA ARG A 10 22.71 6.60 -29.42
C ARG A 10 23.63 5.46 -29.88
N GLY A 11 24.05 5.48 -31.14
CA GLY A 11 24.87 4.44 -31.72
C GLY A 11 24.18 3.13 -32.07
N LYS A 12 22.86 3.08 -31.93
CA LYS A 12 22.04 1.91 -32.28
C LYS A 12 21.38 2.06 -33.65
N GLU A 13 21.10 0.93 -34.30
CA GLU A 13 20.42 0.95 -35.58
C GLU A 13 18.92 1.20 -35.40
N THR A 14 18.35 2.07 -36.24
CA THR A 14 16.90 2.19 -36.33
C THR A 14 16.33 0.97 -37.04
N SER A 15 15.15 0.50 -36.60
CA SER A 15 14.42 -0.55 -37.32
C SER A 15 14.12 -0.09 -38.76
N GLY A 16 14.49 -0.90 -39.75
CA GLY A 16 14.45 -0.54 -41.18
C GLY A 16 13.06 -0.13 -41.69
N PRO A 17 12.92 0.10 -43.02
CA PRO A 17 11.65 0.55 -43.65
C PRO A 17 10.46 -0.34 -43.35
N ARG A 18 10.68 -1.64 -43.13
CA ARG A 18 9.66 -2.63 -42.79
C ARG A 18 8.80 -2.18 -41.61
N TRP A 19 9.42 -1.55 -40.60
CA TRP A 19 8.77 -1.16 -39.36
C TRP A 19 8.47 0.35 -39.25
N ALA A 20 8.49 1.07 -40.39
CA ALA A 20 8.22 2.51 -40.40
C ALA A 20 6.83 2.86 -39.88
N ALA A 21 5.79 2.12 -40.30
CA ALA A 21 4.42 2.33 -39.80
C ALA A 21 4.29 2.06 -38.29
N PHE A 22 4.98 1.03 -37.78
CA PHE A 22 5.05 0.76 -36.35
C PHE A 22 5.61 1.97 -35.60
N ARG A 23 6.78 2.48 -36.01
CA ARG A 23 7.43 3.63 -35.34
C ARG A 23 6.54 4.86 -35.32
N GLU A 24 5.88 5.16 -36.45
CA GLU A 24 4.97 6.31 -36.55
C GLU A 24 3.83 6.20 -35.50
N LEU A 25 3.18 5.04 -35.41
CA LEU A 25 2.10 4.79 -34.46
C LEU A 25 2.58 4.86 -33.02
N ASN A 26 3.70 4.19 -32.71
CA ASN A 26 4.26 4.16 -31.36
C ASN A 26 4.71 5.56 -30.89
N ASN A 27 5.39 6.33 -31.75
CA ASN A 27 5.82 7.69 -31.41
C ASN A 27 4.65 8.64 -31.23
N LYS A 28 3.62 8.54 -32.09
CA LYS A 28 2.39 9.32 -31.93
C LYS A 28 1.67 8.98 -30.63
N ALA A 29 1.60 7.69 -30.28
CA ALA A 29 1.03 7.25 -29.01
C ALA A 29 1.77 7.83 -27.80
N ALA A 30 3.11 7.82 -27.82
CA ALA A 30 3.92 8.42 -26.74
C ALA A 30 3.64 9.92 -26.56
N VAL A 31 3.48 10.67 -27.67
CA VAL A 31 3.10 12.10 -27.61
C VAL A 31 1.71 12.30 -27.02
N LEU A 32 0.73 11.46 -27.38
CA LEU A 32 -0.63 11.53 -26.84
C LEU A 32 -0.66 11.17 -25.35
N ALA A 33 0.06 10.13 -24.95
CA ALA A 33 0.20 9.76 -23.55
C ALA A 33 0.77 10.93 -22.70
N GLY A 34 1.82 11.59 -23.19
CA GLY A 34 2.40 12.76 -22.54
C GLY A 34 1.44 13.97 -22.45
N LYS A 35 0.38 14.01 -23.27
CA LYS A 35 -0.70 15.01 -23.22
C LYS A 35 -1.90 14.57 -22.37
N GLY A 36 -1.83 13.42 -21.71
CA GLY A 36 -2.93 12.88 -20.92
C GLY A 36 -4.06 12.22 -21.76
N GLN A 37 -3.87 12.05 -23.07
CA GLN A 37 -4.83 11.42 -23.98
C GLN A 37 -4.64 9.89 -24.02
N ALA A 38 -4.79 9.25 -22.84
CA ALA A 38 -4.47 7.83 -22.64
C ALA A 38 -5.29 6.89 -23.58
N ALA A 39 -6.58 7.12 -23.74
CA ALA A 39 -7.44 6.26 -24.57
C ALA A 39 -7.00 6.23 -26.05
N GLU A 40 -6.63 7.39 -26.59
CA GLU A 40 -6.14 7.49 -27.98
C GLU A 40 -4.75 6.85 -28.11
N ALA A 41 -3.88 7.05 -27.11
CA ALA A 41 -2.57 6.43 -27.07
C ALA A 41 -2.66 4.90 -27.05
N ILE A 42 -3.52 4.32 -26.21
CA ILE A 42 -3.77 2.87 -26.12
C ILE A 42 -4.24 2.33 -27.48
N ALA A 43 -5.18 3.00 -28.14
CA ALA A 43 -5.67 2.56 -29.44
C ALA A 43 -4.56 2.50 -30.51
N LEU A 44 -3.66 3.50 -30.52
CA LEU A 44 -2.52 3.51 -31.45
C LEU A 44 -1.47 2.45 -31.11
N LEU A 45 -1.21 2.20 -29.82
CA LEU A 45 -0.28 1.15 -29.38
C LEU A 45 -0.78 -0.24 -29.76
N HIS A 46 -2.09 -0.52 -29.63
CA HIS A 46 -2.64 -1.78 -30.12
C HIS A 46 -2.50 -1.94 -31.63
N GLN A 47 -2.75 -0.88 -32.42
CA GLN A 47 -2.51 -0.92 -33.88
C GLN A 47 -1.02 -1.16 -34.20
N ALA A 48 -0.11 -0.51 -33.47
CA ALA A 48 1.33 -0.74 -33.60
C ALA A 48 1.71 -2.19 -33.28
N LEU A 49 1.18 -2.70 -32.17
CA LEU A 49 1.44 -4.06 -31.68
C LEU A 49 1.00 -5.12 -32.69
N GLU A 50 -0.20 -4.98 -33.29
CA GLU A 50 -0.70 -5.88 -34.32
C GLU A 50 0.24 -6.02 -35.51
N LEU A 51 0.92 -4.94 -35.92
CA LEU A 51 1.91 -5.00 -37.02
C LEU A 51 3.09 -5.93 -36.68
N THR A 52 3.35 -6.22 -35.42
CA THR A 52 4.48 -7.06 -35.00
C THR A 52 4.14 -8.54 -34.88
N TYR A 53 2.83 -8.93 -34.98
CA TYR A 53 2.39 -10.32 -34.90
C TYR A 53 2.38 -10.95 -36.30
N VAL A 54 3.58 -11.15 -36.85
CA VAL A 54 3.81 -11.81 -38.14
C VAL A 54 4.73 -13.02 -37.93
N GLU A 55 4.59 -14.06 -38.76
CA GLU A 55 5.35 -15.32 -38.64
C GLU A 55 6.86 -15.12 -38.76
N ASP A 56 7.28 -14.21 -39.64
CA ASP A 56 8.67 -13.90 -39.92
C ASP A 56 9.19 -12.65 -39.16
N VAL A 57 8.65 -12.38 -37.96
CA VAL A 57 9.10 -11.25 -37.14
C VAL A 57 10.60 -11.34 -36.90
N ASP A 58 11.33 -10.27 -37.21
CA ASP A 58 12.77 -10.15 -36.97
C ASP A 58 13.07 -9.50 -35.59
N ALA A 59 14.35 -9.35 -35.24
CA ALA A 59 14.76 -8.73 -34.00
C ALA A 59 14.26 -7.29 -33.83
N ALA A 60 14.19 -6.52 -34.93
CA ALA A 60 13.67 -5.15 -34.90
C ALA A 60 12.17 -5.10 -34.62
N GLY A 61 11.41 -6.06 -35.13
CA GLY A 61 9.99 -6.21 -34.86
C GLY A 61 9.71 -6.66 -33.42
N LEU A 62 10.58 -7.52 -32.86
CA LEU A 62 10.51 -7.92 -31.44
C LEU A 62 10.86 -6.75 -30.51
N ASP A 63 11.87 -5.95 -30.84
CA ASP A 63 12.19 -4.70 -30.12
C ASP A 63 10.98 -3.73 -30.16
N GLY A 64 10.37 -3.57 -31.33
CA GLY A 64 9.15 -2.78 -31.47
C GLY A 64 8.02 -3.31 -30.58
N ARG A 65 7.80 -4.63 -30.58
CA ARG A 65 6.80 -5.28 -29.69
C ARG A 65 7.06 -4.97 -28.23
N ALA A 66 8.30 -5.11 -27.78
CA ALA A 66 8.69 -4.81 -26.41
C ALA A 66 8.36 -3.36 -26.01
N ARG A 67 8.66 -2.39 -26.89
CA ARG A 67 8.36 -0.96 -26.67
C ARG A 67 6.85 -0.70 -26.56
N ALA A 68 6.06 -1.25 -27.48
CA ALA A 68 4.61 -1.07 -27.46
C ALA A 68 3.97 -1.68 -26.22
N LEU A 69 4.38 -2.90 -25.83
CA LEU A 69 3.90 -3.58 -24.63
C LEU A 69 4.32 -2.84 -23.35
N GLY A 70 5.56 -2.34 -23.27
CA GLY A 70 6.03 -1.53 -22.15
C GLY A 70 5.25 -0.22 -21.98
N ASN A 71 4.95 0.46 -23.10
CA ASN A 71 4.12 1.65 -23.09
C ASN A 71 2.67 1.35 -22.66
N LEU A 72 2.09 0.25 -23.13
CA LEU A 72 0.76 -0.20 -22.71
C LEU A 72 0.74 -0.56 -21.22
N ALA A 73 1.79 -1.21 -20.69
CA ALA A 73 1.91 -1.52 -19.27
C ALA A 73 1.88 -0.25 -18.40
N GLY A 74 2.64 0.78 -18.79
CA GLY A 74 2.64 2.06 -18.06
C GLY A 74 1.28 2.79 -18.13
N LEU A 75 0.57 2.70 -19.23
CA LEU A 75 -0.78 3.28 -19.36
C LEU A 75 -1.82 2.50 -18.54
N ALA A 76 -1.71 1.18 -18.47
CA ALA A 76 -2.58 0.34 -17.65
C ALA A 76 -2.36 0.61 -16.15
N GLU A 77 -1.09 0.74 -15.73
CA GLU A 77 -0.75 1.15 -14.36
C GLU A 77 -1.34 2.51 -14.01
N GLY A 78 -1.19 3.51 -14.90
CA GLY A 78 -1.76 4.84 -14.71
C GLY A 78 -3.30 4.86 -14.65
N GLN A 79 -3.98 3.83 -15.15
CA GLN A 79 -5.42 3.62 -15.04
C GLN A 79 -5.83 2.79 -13.82
N GLY A 80 -4.86 2.29 -13.06
CA GLY A 80 -5.08 1.44 -11.88
C GLY A 80 -5.33 -0.04 -12.20
N ASP A 81 -5.19 -0.46 -13.48
CA ASP A 81 -5.27 -1.88 -13.88
C ASP A 81 -3.90 -2.55 -13.70
N THR A 82 -3.59 -2.87 -12.43
CA THR A 82 -2.31 -3.46 -12.04
C THR A 82 -2.10 -4.85 -12.64
N ASP A 83 -3.16 -5.63 -12.81
CA ASP A 83 -3.09 -6.96 -13.40
C ASP A 83 -2.73 -6.88 -14.90
N ALA A 84 -3.38 -5.99 -15.66
CA ALA A 84 -3.02 -5.77 -17.04
C ALA A 84 -1.60 -5.21 -17.17
N ALA A 85 -1.21 -4.26 -16.30
CA ALA A 85 0.13 -3.69 -16.28
C ALA A 85 1.20 -4.77 -16.08
N LEU A 86 1.00 -5.67 -15.10
CA LEU A 86 1.95 -6.75 -14.82
C LEU A 86 2.07 -7.73 -16.01
N ARG A 87 0.92 -8.22 -16.54
CA ARG A 87 0.93 -9.13 -17.71
C ARG A 87 1.60 -8.50 -18.93
N LEU A 88 1.33 -7.23 -19.22
CA LEU A 88 1.92 -6.50 -20.35
C LEU A 88 3.43 -6.31 -20.18
N ALA A 89 3.88 -6.00 -18.96
CA ALA A 89 5.30 -5.88 -18.62
C ALA A 89 6.04 -7.23 -18.79
N GLU A 90 5.45 -8.34 -18.34
CA GLU A 90 5.99 -9.69 -18.54
C GLU A 90 6.14 -10.02 -20.03
N GLN A 91 5.12 -9.76 -20.83
CA GLN A 91 5.18 -9.94 -22.30
C GLN A 91 6.24 -9.03 -22.94
N ALA A 92 6.40 -7.80 -22.45
CA ALA A 92 7.44 -6.89 -22.92
C ALA A 92 8.84 -7.44 -22.64
N LEU A 93 9.08 -7.98 -21.44
CA LEU A 93 10.35 -8.62 -21.08
C LEU A 93 10.64 -9.85 -21.94
N GLU A 94 9.66 -10.70 -22.20
CA GLU A 94 9.80 -11.84 -23.11
C GLU A 94 10.22 -11.38 -24.50
N ALA A 95 9.60 -10.31 -25.02
CA ALA A 95 9.94 -9.73 -26.31
C ALA A 95 11.36 -9.12 -26.32
N CYS A 96 11.78 -8.46 -25.22
CA CYS A 96 13.16 -7.98 -25.06
C CYS A 96 14.16 -9.14 -25.14
N TYR A 97 13.99 -10.19 -24.35
CA TYR A 97 14.89 -11.34 -24.36
C TYR A 97 14.93 -12.03 -25.73
N ALA A 98 13.81 -12.14 -26.42
CA ALA A 98 13.75 -12.72 -27.77
C ALA A 98 14.48 -11.84 -28.81
N ALA A 99 14.40 -10.52 -28.70
CA ALA A 99 15.12 -9.60 -29.56
C ALA A 99 16.64 -9.65 -29.32
N GLU A 100 17.04 -9.60 -28.05
CA GLU A 100 18.45 -9.68 -27.62
C GLU A 100 19.09 -11.02 -28.04
N ALA A 101 18.38 -12.12 -27.89
CA ALA A 101 18.87 -13.44 -28.33
C ALA A 101 19.13 -13.51 -29.84
N ARG A 102 18.40 -12.74 -30.67
CA ARG A 102 18.55 -12.73 -32.13
C ARG A 102 19.60 -11.75 -32.64
N ALA A 103 19.77 -10.61 -32.00
CA ALA A 103 20.60 -9.52 -32.53
C ALA A 103 21.46 -8.79 -31.48
N GLY A 104 21.54 -9.34 -30.27
CA GLY A 104 22.17 -8.61 -29.15
C GLY A 104 21.45 -7.27 -28.93
N ASP A 105 22.22 -6.25 -28.54
CA ASP A 105 21.66 -4.92 -28.29
C ASP A 105 21.75 -3.98 -29.52
N ARG A 106 21.53 -4.53 -30.70
CA ARG A 106 21.62 -3.79 -31.98
C ARG A 106 20.63 -2.62 -32.06
N TYR A 107 19.43 -2.80 -31.50
CA TYR A 107 18.33 -1.83 -31.57
C TYR A 107 18.11 -1.06 -30.25
N GLY A 108 19.01 -1.21 -29.27
CA GLY A 108 18.86 -0.59 -27.95
C GLY A 108 17.83 -1.29 -27.07
N THR A 109 17.55 -2.57 -27.32
CA THR A 109 16.57 -3.38 -26.59
C THR A 109 16.92 -3.53 -25.11
N VAL A 110 18.22 -3.54 -24.76
CA VAL A 110 18.70 -3.63 -23.37
C VAL A 110 18.21 -2.44 -22.54
N ALA A 111 18.25 -1.22 -23.10
CA ALA A 111 17.72 -0.02 -22.41
C ALA A 111 16.18 -0.09 -22.28
N VAL A 112 15.48 -0.65 -23.29
CA VAL A 112 14.04 -0.90 -23.20
C VAL A 112 13.75 -1.87 -22.05
N ARG A 113 14.52 -2.96 -21.94
CA ARG A 113 14.37 -3.93 -20.85
C ARG A 113 14.56 -3.30 -19.48
N ALA A 114 15.58 -2.44 -19.31
CA ALA A 114 15.79 -1.71 -18.07
C ALA A 114 14.58 -0.81 -17.72
N SER A 115 14.02 -0.10 -18.70
CA SER A 115 12.83 0.74 -18.50
C SER A 115 11.60 -0.09 -18.12
N VAL A 116 11.39 -1.24 -18.77
CA VAL A 116 10.28 -2.16 -18.46
C VAL A 116 10.42 -2.73 -17.04
N LEU A 117 11.64 -3.10 -16.61
CA LEU A 117 11.90 -3.56 -15.25
C LEU A 117 11.55 -2.47 -14.21
N VAL A 118 11.94 -1.21 -14.44
CA VAL A 118 11.60 -0.09 -13.53
C VAL A 118 10.08 0.11 -13.47
N ASN A 119 9.37 0.05 -14.59
CA ASN A 119 7.92 0.19 -14.62
C ASN A 119 7.22 -1.00 -13.93
N ARG A 120 7.67 -2.24 -14.19
CA ARG A 120 7.13 -3.43 -13.51
C ARG A 120 7.36 -3.39 -12.01
N CYS A 121 8.52 -2.92 -11.59
CA CYS A 121 8.84 -2.67 -10.19
C CYS A 121 7.79 -1.77 -9.52
N GLN A 122 7.34 -0.69 -10.16
CA GLN A 122 6.31 0.18 -9.62
C GLN A 122 4.97 -0.57 -9.44
N THR A 123 4.57 -1.35 -10.45
CA THR A 123 3.36 -2.18 -10.35
C THR A 123 3.47 -3.24 -9.23
N LEU A 124 4.62 -3.91 -9.11
CA LEU A 124 4.88 -4.88 -8.03
C LEU A 124 4.85 -4.22 -6.65
N GLN A 125 5.35 -2.99 -6.54
CA GLN A 125 5.27 -2.20 -5.32
C GLN A 125 3.82 -1.90 -4.93
N LEU A 126 2.96 -1.54 -5.90
CA LEU A 126 1.53 -1.35 -5.67
C LEU A 126 0.84 -2.61 -5.16
N LEU A 127 1.31 -3.78 -5.60
CA LEU A 127 0.81 -5.08 -5.17
C LEU A 127 1.46 -5.58 -3.85
N GLY A 128 2.37 -4.80 -3.24
CA GLY A 128 3.08 -5.20 -2.03
C GLY A 128 4.15 -6.28 -2.24
N ARG A 129 4.49 -6.63 -3.48
CA ARG A 129 5.51 -7.65 -3.85
C ARG A 129 6.90 -7.02 -3.86
N LEU A 130 7.33 -6.50 -2.68
CA LEU A 130 8.49 -5.61 -2.56
C LEU A 130 9.83 -6.26 -2.93
N ASP A 131 10.01 -7.56 -2.65
CA ASP A 131 11.26 -8.25 -3.00
C ASP A 131 11.40 -8.48 -4.50
N GLU A 132 10.31 -8.82 -5.16
CA GLU A 132 10.29 -8.93 -6.62
C GLU A 132 10.52 -7.56 -7.26
N ALA A 133 9.92 -6.52 -6.71
CA ALA A 133 10.17 -5.15 -7.13
C ALA A 133 11.64 -4.76 -6.93
N LEU A 134 12.24 -5.14 -5.80
CA LEU A 134 13.67 -4.89 -5.54
C LEU A 134 14.57 -5.68 -6.49
N ALA A 135 14.21 -6.91 -6.85
CA ALA A 135 14.94 -7.70 -7.84
C ALA A 135 14.90 -7.04 -9.23
N ASP A 136 13.73 -6.54 -9.63
CA ASP A 136 13.58 -5.83 -10.91
C ASP A 136 14.40 -4.55 -10.99
N VAL A 137 14.34 -3.70 -9.96
CA VAL A 137 15.10 -2.45 -9.96
C VAL A 137 16.60 -2.71 -9.89
N ASN A 138 17.05 -3.73 -9.17
CA ASN A 138 18.46 -4.14 -9.18
C ASN A 138 18.86 -4.65 -10.58
N GLY A 139 18.03 -5.47 -11.24
CA GLY A 139 18.26 -5.91 -12.61
C GLY A 139 18.33 -4.74 -13.62
N ALA A 140 17.53 -3.70 -13.42
CA ALA A 140 17.64 -2.47 -14.22
C ALA A 140 18.96 -1.73 -13.95
N LEU A 141 19.38 -1.62 -12.69
CA LEU A 141 20.64 -0.99 -12.30
C LEU A 141 21.87 -1.76 -12.79
N ASP A 142 21.81 -3.10 -12.84
CA ASP A 142 22.87 -3.92 -13.44
C ASP A 142 23.04 -3.63 -14.93
N ILE A 143 21.99 -3.19 -15.61
CA ILE A 143 22.02 -2.81 -17.03
C ILE A 143 22.59 -1.41 -17.23
N VAL A 144 22.07 -0.42 -16.47
CA VAL A 144 22.43 1.00 -16.68
C VAL A 144 23.70 1.41 -15.93
N GLY A 145 24.16 0.56 -15.00
CA GLY A 145 25.30 0.88 -14.13
C GLY A 145 25.03 2.05 -13.18
N GLU A 146 26.09 2.70 -12.73
CA GLU A 146 25.96 3.89 -11.86
C GLU A 146 25.57 5.17 -12.62
N GLY A 147 25.41 5.07 -13.95
CA GLY A 147 24.86 6.15 -14.76
C GLY A 147 25.78 7.37 -14.89
N GLU A 148 27.11 7.18 -14.91
CA GLU A 148 28.06 8.28 -14.95
C GLU A 148 28.04 9.06 -16.28
N GLU A 149 27.63 8.44 -17.39
CA GLU A 149 27.59 9.09 -18.71
C GLU A 149 26.34 8.73 -19.53
N GLY A 150 25.78 9.71 -20.25
CA GLY A 150 24.77 9.51 -21.29
C GLY A 150 23.31 9.57 -20.84
N ASP A 151 22.40 9.08 -21.70
CA ASP A 151 20.95 9.12 -21.50
C ASP A 151 20.49 8.12 -20.41
N ASP A 152 21.31 7.11 -20.12
CA ASP A 152 21.07 6.15 -19.04
C ASP A 152 21.18 6.77 -17.63
N ALA A 153 21.75 7.98 -17.52
CA ALA A 153 21.91 8.65 -16.24
C ALA A 153 20.57 9.05 -15.59
N TYR A 154 19.55 9.44 -16.39
CA TYR A 154 18.22 9.71 -15.84
C TYR A 154 17.54 8.43 -15.37
N LEU A 155 17.71 7.33 -16.12
CA LEU A 155 17.18 6.03 -15.72
C LEU A 155 17.87 5.53 -14.45
N ALA A 156 19.18 5.74 -14.31
CA ALA A 156 19.94 5.40 -13.10
C ALA A 156 19.46 6.20 -11.88
N VAL A 157 19.20 7.51 -12.03
CA VAL A 157 18.63 8.35 -10.96
C VAL A 157 17.25 7.83 -10.57
N SER A 158 16.38 7.57 -11.55
CA SER A 158 15.02 7.05 -11.31
C SER A 158 15.05 5.67 -10.64
N ALA A 159 15.86 4.74 -11.14
CA ALA A 159 15.98 3.40 -10.59
C ALA A 159 16.54 3.40 -9.15
N ASN A 160 17.61 4.18 -8.88
CA ASN A 160 18.13 4.31 -7.51
C ASN A 160 17.14 4.99 -6.56
N ASN A 161 16.35 5.96 -7.05
CA ASN A 161 15.28 6.57 -6.27
C ASN A 161 14.20 5.53 -5.91
N THR A 162 13.76 4.74 -6.87
CA THR A 162 12.80 3.64 -6.66
C THR A 162 13.36 2.58 -5.71
N ARG A 163 14.63 2.17 -5.91
CA ARG A 163 15.33 1.26 -5.00
C ARG A 163 15.32 1.78 -3.55
N THR A 164 15.57 3.07 -3.38
CA THR A 164 15.53 3.70 -2.04
C THR A 164 14.16 3.55 -1.39
N VAL A 165 13.09 3.81 -2.14
CA VAL A 165 11.71 3.69 -1.62
C VAL A 165 11.41 2.25 -1.22
N LEU A 166 11.79 1.27 -2.03
CA LEU A 166 11.61 -0.15 -1.72
C LEU A 166 12.38 -0.58 -0.48
N LEU A 167 13.64 -0.14 -0.35
CA LEU A 167 14.46 -0.45 0.82
C LEU A 167 13.91 0.18 2.10
N ILE A 168 13.29 1.36 2.02
CA ILE A 168 12.54 1.95 3.15
C ILE A 168 11.34 1.06 3.51
N GLY A 169 10.56 0.61 2.51
CA GLY A 169 9.42 -0.29 2.72
C GLY A 169 9.83 -1.63 3.35
N LEU A 170 10.98 -2.15 2.96
CA LEU A 170 11.58 -3.37 3.53
C LEU A 170 12.32 -3.14 4.87
N GLU A 171 12.28 -1.92 5.42
CA GLU A 171 12.99 -1.53 6.65
C GLU A 171 14.52 -1.72 6.61
N ARG A 172 15.10 -1.83 5.40
CA ARG A 172 16.55 -1.93 5.16
C ARG A 172 17.16 -0.53 5.13
N LEU A 173 17.07 0.20 6.27
CA LEU A 173 17.30 1.64 6.34
C LEU A 173 18.74 2.05 6.04
N GLU A 174 19.75 1.27 6.40
CA GLU A 174 21.16 1.57 6.06
C GLU A 174 21.41 1.51 4.55
N GLU A 175 20.86 0.50 3.88
CA GLU A 175 20.95 0.37 2.44
C GLU A 175 20.12 1.45 1.71
N ALA A 176 18.95 1.79 2.27
CA ALA A 176 18.12 2.88 1.78
C ALA A 176 18.85 4.21 1.85
N GLU A 177 19.55 4.50 2.96
CA GLU A 177 20.34 5.72 3.11
C GLU A 177 21.48 5.79 2.09
N ALA A 178 22.22 4.69 1.92
CA ALA A 178 23.29 4.62 0.92
C ALA A 178 22.75 4.85 -0.50
N ALA A 179 21.61 4.23 -0.86
CA ALA A 179 20.95 4.42 -2.14
C ALA A 179 20.45 5.87 -2.33
N ALA A 180 19.83 6.47 -1.30
CA ALA A 180 19.36 7.86 -1.34
C ALA A 180 20.51 8.85 -1.54
N GLN A 181 21.63 8.66 -0.84
CA GLN A 181 22.82 9.49 -0.98
C GLN A 181 23.46 9.33 -2.36
N LEU A 182 23.51 8.11 -2.92
CA LEU A 182 23.94 7.89 -4.30
C LEU A 182 23.01 8.62 -5.27
N THR A 183 21.70 8.46 -5.12
CA THR A 183 20.71 9.16 -5.94
C THR A 183 20.89 10.67 -5.88
N LEU A 184 21.14 11.22 -4.70
CA LEU A 184 21.39 12.66 -4.51
C LEU A 184 22.64 13.13 -5.28
N ARG A 185 23.75 12.37 -5.21
CA ARG A 185 24.97 12.69 -5.97
C ARG A 185 24.73 12.64 -7.48
N LEU A 186 24.09 11.59 -7.98
CA LEU A 186 23.77 11.43 -9.40
C LEU A 186 22.84 12.54 -9.89
N ALA A 187 21.77 12.83 -9.15
CA ALA A 187 20.83 13.90 -9.46
C ALA A 187 21.52 15.27 -9.46
N ALA A 188 22.34 15.58 -8.46
CA ALA A 188 23.06 16.86 -8.39
C ALA A 188 24.04 17.06 -9.56
N ALA A 189 24.69 15.99 -10.01
CA ALA A 189 25.61 16.05 -11.15
C ALA A 189 24.87 16.17 -12.49
N ARG A 190 23.69 15.57 -12.62
CA ARG A 190 22.93 15.51 -13.88
C ARG A 190 21.96 16.68 -14.05
N ASP A 191 21.09 16.86 -13.10
CA ASP A 191 20.11 17.94 -13.04
C ASP A 191 19.75 18.24 -11.57
N PRO A 192 20.24 19.35 -11.00
CA PRO A 192 19.98 19.71 -9.62
C PRO A 192 18.49 19.78 -9.25
N ARG A 193 17.59 19.97 -10.24
CA ARG A 193 16.13 19.97 -10.00
C ARG A 193 15.60 18.61 -9.57
N LEU A 194 16.31 17.52 -9.85
CA LEU A 194 15.95 16.17 -9.45
C LEU A 194 16.32 15.86 -7.99
N THR A 195 17.11 16.70 -7.32
CA THR A 195 17.57 16.44 -5.94
C THR A 195 16.44 16.50 -4.90
N GLY A 196 15.30 17.07 -5.25
CA GLY A 196 14.11 17.10 -4.38
C GLY A 196 13.58 15.72 -3.98
N TYR A 197 13.65 14.74 -4.89
CA TYR A 197 13.19 13.38 -4.63
C TYR A 197 14.07 12.63 -3.62
N PRO A 198 15.41 12.54 -3.78
CA PRO A 198 16.27 11.93 -2.77
C PRO A 198 16.25 12.67 -1.42
N TYR A 199 16.07 13.99 -1.38
CA TYR A 199 15.83 14.67 -0.11
C TYR A 199 14.55 14.20 0.58
N SER A 200 13.46 13.99 -0.16
CA SER A 200 12.22 13.44 0.38
C SER A 200 12.43 12.02 0.94
N ASN A 201 13.22 11.20 0.28
CA ASN A 201 13.55 9.84 0.75
C ASN A 201 14.45 9.86 1.99
N LEU A 202 15.46 10.73 2.04
CA LEU A 202 16.29 10.92 3.24
C LEU A 202 15.45 11.38 4.44
N ALA A 203 14.44 12.22 4.20
CA ALA A 203 13.50 12.60 5.22
C ALA A 203 12.68 11.40 5.74
N ALA A 204 12.23 10.53 4.84
CA ALA A 204 11.49 9.33 5.23
C ALA A 204 12.36 8.37 6.07
N ILE A 205 13.63 8.21 5.71
CA ILE A 205 14.61 7.44 6.49
C ILE A 205 14.83 8.06 7.87
N ALA A 206 15.07 9.38 7.94
CA ALA A 206 15.22 10.08 9.20
C ALA A 206 13.98 9.94 10.10
N GLN A 207 12.78 9.98 9.51
CA GLN A 207 11.52 9.71 10.24
C GLN A 207 11.46 8.28 10.78
N ALA A 208 11.87 7.28 10.00
CA ALA A 208 11.92 5.89 10.44
C ALA A 208 12.90 5.68 11.61
N LEU A 209 13.95 6.50 11.67
CA LEU A 209 14.94 6.53 12.75
C LEU A 209 14.52 7.45 13.93
N ASN A 210 13.33 8.08 13.86
CA ASN A 210 12.83 9.08 14.82
C ASN A 210 13.70 10.35 14.93
N ASP A 211 14.52 10.66 13.92
CA ASP A 211 15.26 11.93 13.83
C ASP A 211 14.36 12.99 13.17
N HIS A 212 13.53 13.62 13.99
CA HIS A 212 12.56 14.60 13.53
C HIS A 212 13.21 15.88 12.99
N GLU A 213 14.38 16.27 13.52
CA GLU A 213 15.10 17.47 13.11
C GLU A 213 15.68 17.27 11.69
N ALA A 214 16.41 16.18 11.47
CA ALA A 214 16.95 15.85 10.16
C ALA A 214 15.81 15.67 9.12
N ALA A 215 14.74 14.98 9.48
CA ALA A 215 13.58 14.79 8.60
C ALA A 215 13.00 16.12 8.14
N MET A 216 12.78 17.04 9.07
CA MET A 216 12.25 18.38 8.75
C MET A 216 13.25 19.20 7.91
N GLY A 217 14.56 19.06 8.16
CA GLY A 217 15.61 19.68 7.38
C GLY A 217 15.58 19.23 5.92
N TYR A 218 15.55 17.94 5.69
CA TYR A 218 15.47 17.35 4.34
C TYR A 218 14.18 17.73 3.60
N LEU A 219 13.03 17.76 4.28
CA LEU A 219 11.76 18.15 3.65
C LEU A 219 11.75 19.61 3.21
N ARG A 220 12.39 20.51 3.96
CA ARG A 220 12.54 21.91 3.55
C ARG A 220 13.45 22.05 2.32
N LEU A 221 14.51 21.24 2.23
CA LEU A 221 15.36 21.21 1.04
C LEU A 221 14.60 20.68 -0.17
N ALA A 222 13.79 19.62 0.00
CA ALA A 222 12.94 19.09 -1.06
C ALA A 222 11.94 20.14 -1.57
N GLU A 223 11.25 20.85 -0.66
CA GLU A 223 10.33 21.94 -1.00
C GLU A 223 11.04 23.06 -1.79
N GLN A 224 12.21 23.51 -1.33
CA GLN A 224 12.97 24.56 -1.99
C GLN A 224 13.36 24.16 -3.42
N VAL A 225 13.85 22.93 -3.61
CA VAL A 225 14.24 22.40 -4.93
C VAL A 225 13.04 22.33 -5.87
N HIS A 226 11.95 21.72 -5.42
CA HIS A 226 10.74 21.58 -6.25
C HIS A 226 10.12 22.95 -6.60
N THR A 227 10.12 23.88 -5.65
CA THR A 227 9.66 25.27 -5.89
C THR A 227 10.55 25.97 -6.93
N ALA A 228 11.88 25.85 -6.81
CA ALA A 228 12.82 26.43 -7.77
C ALA A 228 12.71 25.78 -9.16
N ALA A 229 12.35 24.51 -9.22
CA ALA A 229 12.09 23.76 -10.45
C ALA A 229 10.73 24.13 -11.11
N GLY A 230 9.86 24.86 -10.42
CA GLY A 230 8.51 25.15 -10.87
C GLY A 230 7.54 23.97 -10.75
N ASP A 231 7.91 22.91 -10.02
CA ASP A 231 7.06 21.75 -9.75
C ASP A 231 6.21 22.01 -8.51
N ALA A 232 5.10 22.71 -8.72
CA ALA A 232 4.21 23.10 -7.63
C ALA A 232 3.57 21.89 -6.90
N LEU A 233 3.34 20.77 -7.61
CA LEU A 233 2.73 19.58 -7.00
C LEU A 233 3.72 18.83 -6.13
N ALA A 234 4.97 18.67 -6.58
CA ALA A 234 6.01 18.05 -5.77
C ALA A 234 6.39 18.94 -4.56
N ALA A 235 6.39 20.27 -4.72
CA ALA A 235 6.55 21.21 -3.61
C ALA A 235 5.42 21.05 -2.57
N ALA A 236 4.16 20.99 -3.02
CA ALA A 236 3.02 20.77 -2.15
C ALA A 236 3.11 19.43 -1.40
N LEU A 237 3.61 18.40 -2.04
CA LEU A 237 3.83 17.10 -1.41
C LEU A 237 4.91 17.18 -0.32
N ALA A 238 6.01 17.91 -0.56
CA ALA A 238 7.03 18.16 0.46
C ALA A 238 6.46 18.91 1.67
N VAL A 239 5.61 19.90 1.44
CA VAL A 239 4.89 20.65 2.49
C VAL A 239 3.94 19.72 3.27
N ALA A 240 3.20 18.84 2.59
CA ALA A 240 2.34 17.85 3.24
C ALA A 240 3.15 16.91 4.15
N ASN A 241 4.32 16.48 3.71
CA ASN A 241 5.21 15.64 4.51
C ASN A 241 5.80 16.39 5.72
N GLN A 242 6.13 17.68 5.58
CA GLN A 242 6.48 18.53 6.73
C GLN A 242 5.33 18.59 7.74
N GLY A 243 4.08 18.73 7.26
CA GLY A 243 2.89 18.73 8.10
C GLY A 243 2.74 17.42 8.88
N ARG A 244 2.92 16.28 8.23
CA ARG A 244 2.89 14.97 8.89
C ARG A 244 4.05 14.79 9.88
N ALA A 245 5.25 15.27 9.53
CA ALA A 245 6.41 15.24 10.44
C ALA A 245 6.18 16.08 11.69
N ALA A 246 5.63 17.30 11.55
CA ALA A 246 5.27 18.17 12.67
C ALA A 246 4.24 17.50 13.59
N MET A 247 3.22 16.86 13.02
CA MET A 247 2.24 16.10 13.80
C MET A 247 2.87 14.97 14.64
N ARG A 248 3.78 14.19 14.04
CA ARG A 248 4.49 13.13 14.76
C ARG A 248 5.39 13.67 15.86
N ALA A 249 5.98 14.85 15.65
CA ALA A 249 6.77 15.55 16.68
C ALA A 249 5.91 16.18 17.79
N GLY A 250 4.56 16.07 17.72
CA GLY A 250 3.62 16.63 18.69
C GLY A 250 3.22 18.08 18.40
N ASP A 251 3.71 18.71 17.35
CA ASP A 251 3.31 20.07 16.92
C ASP A 251 2.09 20.00 15.99
N ALA A 252 0.94 19.69 16.59
CA ALA A 252 -0.32 19.57 15.85
C ALA A 252 -0.73 20.86 15.15
N ALA A 253 -0.45 22.04 15.74
CA ALA A 253 -0.83 23.33 15.16
C ALA A 253 -0.06 23.60 13.85
N THR A 254 1.25 23.42 13.85
CA THR A 254 2.07 23.52 12.64
C THR A 254 1.69 22.46 11.62
N GLY A 255 1.43 21.23 12.07
CA GLY A 255 1.00 20.13 11.21
C GLY A 255 -0.28 20.46 10.46
N GLN A 256 -1.34 20.90 11.17
CA GLN A 256 -2.62 21.29 10.56
C GLN A 256 -2.45 22.42 9.54
N ARG A 257 -1.65 23.44 9.87
CA ARG A 257 -1.41 24.57 8.99
C ARG A 257 -0.70 24.16 7.69
N LEU A 258 0.33 23.34 7.79
CA LEU A 258 1.10 22.86 6.62
C LEU A 258 0.25 21.92 5.74
N LEU A 259 -0.50 21.01 6.35
CA LEU A 259 -1.41 20.12 5.60
C LEU A 259 -2.51 20.94 4.91
N ALA A 260 -3.04 22.01 5.53
CA ALA A 260 -4.01 22.89 4.90
C ALA A 260 -3.42 23.64 3.70
N ALA A 261 -2.19 24.13 3.80
CA ALA A 261 -1.49 24.78 2.70
C ALA A 261 -1.27 23.84 1.51
N ALA A 262 -0.85 22.60 1.79
CA ALA A 262 -0.67 21.57 0.76
C ALA A 262 -2.01 21.15 0.14
N GLU A 263 -3.08 21.00 0.92
CA GLU A 263 -4.43 20.72 0.44
C GLU A 263 -4.90 21.81 -0.55
N GLN A 264 -4.69 23.07 -0.22
CA GLN A 264 -5.03 24.18 -1.10
C GLN A 264 -4.23 24.12 -2.41
N ALA A 265 -2.92 23.88 -2.33
CA ALA A 265 -2.06 23.76 -3.51
C ALA A 265 -2.48 22.61 -4.43
N PHE A 266 -2.88 21.46 -3.89
CA PHE A 266 -3.43 20.37 -4.70
C PHE A 266 -4.79 20.72 -5.31
N SER A 267 -5.63 21.45 -4.59
CA SER A 267 -6.92 21.94 -5.10
C SER A 267 -6.72 22.90 -6.26
N ASP A 268 -5.81 23.87 -6.14
CA ASP A 268 -5.45 24.83 -7.18
C ASP A 268 -4.82 24.14 -8.41
N GLY A 269 -4.03 23.09 -8.17
CA GLY A 269 -3.44 22.22 -9.18
C GLY A 269 -4.40 21.20 -9.81
N GLN A 270 -5.71 21.31 -9.54
CA GLN A 270 -6.75 20.41 -10.05
C GLN A 270 -6.50 18.91 -9.71
N GLN A 271 -5.99 18.66 -8.51
CA GLN A 271 -5.76 17.32 -7.96
C GLN A 271 -6.75 17.02 -6.81
N PRO A 272 -8.05 16.87 -7.10
CA PRO A 272 -9.09 16.79 -6.06
C PRO A 272 -8.92 15.55 -5.16
N LEU A 273 -8.42 14.44 -5.70
CA LEU A 273 -8.17 13.24 -4.91
C LEU A 273 -7.08 13.47 -3.88
N ARG A 274 -5.94 14.05 -4.27
CA ARG A 274 -4.84 14.39 -3.35
C ARG A 274 -5.28 15.40 -2.28
N ALA A 275 -6.07 16.39 -2.67
CA ALA A 275 -6.64 17.32 -1.71
C ALA A 275 -7.57 16.62 -0.70
N ALA A 276 -8.39 15.66 -1.15
CA ALA A 276 -9.26 14.88 -0.28
C ALA A 276 -8.48 13.96 0.68
N GLU A 277 -7.38 13.34 0.23
CA GLU A 277 -6.47 12.56 1.07
C GLU A 277 -5.88 13.41 2.21
N LEU A 278 -5.43 14.63 1.91
CA LEU A 278 -4.91 15.54 2.94
C LEU A 278 -6.01 16.05 3.88
N ARG A 279 -7.20 16.32 3.35
CA ARG A 279 -8.36 16.70 4.16
C ARG A 279 -8.76 15.60 5.11
N TYR A 280 -8.76 14.33 4.66
CA TYR A 280 -8.94 13.16 5.52
C TYR A 280 -7.87 13.10 6.62
N SER A 281 -6.58 13.25 6.26
CA SER A 281 -5.48 13.24 7.23
C SER A 281 -5.64 14.33 8.30
N ARG A 282 -6.07 15.53 7.91
CA ARG A 282 -6.38 16.63 8.82
C ARG A 282 -7.57 16.31 9.73
N ALA A 283 -8.63 15.73 9.17
CA ALA A 283 -9.81 15.32 9.93
C ALA A 283 -9.45 14.27 10.98
N HIS A 284 -8.69 13.26 10.59
CA HIS A 284 -8.24 12.22 11.50
C HIS A 284 -7.37 12.78 12.63
N ALA A 285 -6.43 13.66 12.31
CA ALA A 285 -5.59 14.32 13.32
C ALA A 285 -6.39 15.24 14.26
N ALA A 286 -7.39 15.95 13.75
CA ALA A 286 -8.29 16.75 14.58
C ALA A 286 -9.09 15.84 15.56
N PHE A 287 -9.58 14.71 15.07
CA PHE A 287 -10.27 13.73 15.92
C PHE A 287 -9.38 13.18 17.02
N GLN A 288 -8.13 12.81 16.70
CA GLN A 288 -7.14 12.34 17.68
C GLN A 288 -6.81 13.41 18.73
N ALA A 289 -6.82 14.68 18.35
CA ALA A 289 -6.64 15.81 19.27
C ALA A 289 -7.90 16.16 20.10
N GLY A 290 -9.03 15.46 19.87
CA GLY A 290 -10.31 15.68 20.54
C GLY A 290 -11.18 16.79 19.91
N ASP A 291 -10.73 17.40 18.81
CA ASP A 291 -11.53 18.40 18.06
C ASP A 291 -12.49 17.69 17.08
N THR A 292 -13.54 17.11 17.64
CA THR A 292 -14.54 16.36 16.88
C THR A 292 -15.33 17.27 15.92
N ALA A 293 -15.46 18.56 16.21
CA ALA A 293 -16.17 19.50 15.36
C ALA A 293 -15.39 19.77 14.05
N LEU A 294 -14.12 20.10 14.16
CA LEU A 294 -13.23 20.28 13.01
C LEU A 294 -13.10 18.97 12.21
N ALA A 295 -12.98 17.84 12.90
CA ALA A 295 -12.90 16.53 12.24
C ALA A 295 -14.14 16.25 11.38
N ALA A 296 -15.34 16.50 11.89
CA ALA A 296 -16.59 16.30 11.16
C ALA A 296 -16.70 17.27 9.96
N GLU A 297 -16.32 18.54 10.12
CA GLU A 297 -16.32 19.54 9.06
C GLU A 297 -15.43 19.14 7.87
N LEU A 298 -14.22 18.66 8.16
CA LEU A 298 -13.25 18.26 7.14
C LEU A 298 -13.62 16.96 6.44
N LEU A 299 -14.22 16.01 7.18
CA LEU A 299 -14.37 14.63 6.69
C LEU A 299 -15.47 14.48 5.64
N GLY A 300 -16.60 15.21 5.79
CA GLY A 300 -17.74 15.10 4.87
C GLY A 300 -17.36 15.35 3.40
N PRO A 301 -16.73 16.50 3.07
CA PRO A 301 -16.28 16.78 1.72
C PRO A 301 -15.23 15.80 1.19
N ALA A 302 -14.35 15.26 2.06
CA ALA A 302 -13.37 14.27 1.66
C ALA A 302 -14.04 12.95 1.25
N ILE A 303 -15.01 12.45 2.02
CA ILE A 303 -15.78 11.25 1.71
C ILE A 303 -16.45 11.35 0.33
N GLU A 304 -17.02 12.51 0.01
CA GLU A 304 -17.71 12.70 -1.27
C GLU A 304 -16.75 12.59 -2.46
N VAL A 305 -15.58 13.23 -2.38
CA VAL A 305 -14.55 13.14 -3.43
C VAL A 305 -14.01 11.72 -3.55
N LEU A 306 -13.71 11.06 -2.43
CA LEU A 306 -13.20 9.67 -2.42
C LEU A 306 -14.20 8.69 -3.02
N ARG A 307 -15.50 8.91 -2.76
CA ARG A 307 -16.57 8.10 -3.33
C ARG A 307 -16.68 8.28 -4.85
N GLN A 308 -16.65 9.53 -5.32
CA GLN A 308 -16.70 9.83 -6.76
C GLN A 308 -15.49 9.31 -7.52
N ALA A 309 -14.31 9.33 -6.87
CA ALA A 309 -13.07 8.79 -7.44
C ALA A 309 -12.99 7.26 -7.40
N GLY A 310 -13.92 6.58 -6.71
CA GLY A 310 -13.87 5.12 -6.55
C GLY A 310 -12.71 4.63 -5.66
N HIS A 311 -12.14 5.50 -4.81
CA HIS A 311 -10.98 5.16 -3.99
C HIS A 311 -11.42 4.36 -2.75
N ALA A 312 -11.69 3.07 -2.96
CA ALA A 312 -12.35 2.19 -1.99
C ALA A 312 -11.69 2.19 -0.61
N ALA A 313 -10.38 2.12 -0.56
CA ALA A 313 -9.65 1.99 0.69
C ALA A 313 -9.70 3.24 1.57
N MET A 314 -9.37 4.42 1.01
CA MET A 314 -9.48 5.65 1.79
C MET A 314 -10.94 5.98 2.12
N LEU A 315 -11.88 5.63 1.23
CA LEU A 315 -13.30 5.78 1.51
C LEU A 315 -13.72 4.92 2.71
N THR A 316 -13.24 3.69 2.79
CA THR A 316 -13.47 2.79 3.94
C THR A 316 -12.97 3.41 5.24
N GLU A 317 -11.72 3.88 5.27
CA GLU A 317 -11.15 4.50 6.46
C GLU A 317 -11.85 5.81 6.82
N ALA A 318 -12.19 6.64 5.84
CA ALA A 318 -12.91 7.89 6.07
C ALA A 318 -14.32 7.65 6.66
N LEU A 319 -15.05 6.67 6.15
CA LEU A 319 -16.34 6.26 6.70
C LEU A 319 -16.21 5.66 8.10
N ALA A 320 -15.14 4.90 8.36
CA ALA A 320 -14.87 4.36 9.68
C ALA A 320 -14.57 5.47 10.71
N VAL A 321 -13.75 6.46 10.34
CA VAL A 321 -13.48 7.64 11.19
C VAL A 321 -14.75 8.47 11.39
N GLN A 322 -15.62 8.59 10.38
CA GLN A 322 -16.93 9.22 10.54
C GLN A 322 -17.78 8.51 11.61
N GLY A 323 -17.76 7.17 11.58
CA GLY A 323 -18.40 6.36 12.62
C GLY A 323 -17.83 6.63 14.01
N ASP A 324 -16.51 6.71 14.16
CA ASP A 324 -15.84 7.00 15.42
C ASP A 324 -16.24 8.40 15.97
N ILE A 325 -16.26 9.42 15.10
CA ILE A 325 -16.69 10.78 15.46
C ILE A 325 -18.14 10.80 15.94
N LEU A 326 -19.03 10.12 15.22
CA LEU A 326 -20.46 10.03 15.59
C LEU A 326 -20.66 9.27 16.90
N ALA A 327 -19.93 8.18 17.11
CA ALA A 327 -19.94 7.43 18.36
C ALA A 327 -19.46 8.28 19.55
N ALA A 328 -18.37 9.02 19.38
CA ALA A 328 -17.86 9.95 20.38
C ALA A 328 -18.87 11.08 20.71
N ALA A 329 -19.68 11.50 19.74
CA ALA A 329 -20.78 12.43 19.93
C ALA A 329 -22.04 11.80 20.55
N GLY A 330 -22.05 10.46 20.76
CA GLY A 330 -23.20 9.72 21.30
C GLY A 330 -24.29 9.39 20.26
N ASP A 331 -24.09 9.68 18.99
CA ASP A 331 -25.02 9.33 17.90
C ASP A 331 -24.68 7.92 17.34
N TYR A 332 -24.94 6.92 18.19
CA TYR A 332 -24.56 5.53 17.92
C TYR A 332 -25.31 4.91 16.72
N ASP A 333 -26.49 5.39 16.39
CA ASP A 333 -27.25 4.87 15.26
C ASP A 333 -26.62 5.31 13.94
N LYS A 334 -26.26 6.59 13.80
CA LYS A 334 -25.52 7.07 12.62
C LYS A 334 -24.08 6.54 12.57
N ALA A 335 -23.44 6.33 13.72
CA ALA A 335 -22.14 5.68 13.78
C ALA A 335 -22.21 4.28 13.15
N GLU A 336 -23.21 3.48 13.52
CA GLU A 336 -23.43 2.15 12.93
C GLU A 336 -23.69 2.22 11.42
N GLU A 337 -24.50 3.19 10.96
CA GLU A 337 -24.72 3.41 9.51
C GLU A 337 -23.41 3.69 8.77
N SER A 338 -22.52 4.53 9.33
CA SER A 338 -21.22 4.85 8.74
C SER A 338 -20.30 3.62 8.69
N TYR A 339 -20.24 2.82 9.75
CA TYR A 339 -19.45 1.57 9.76
C TYR A 339 -20.01 0.53 8.77
N LEU A 340 -21.31 0.43 8.63
CA LEU A 340 -21.92 -0.48 7.65
C LEU A 340 -21.67 -0.02 6.22
N ALA A 341 -21.67 1.29 5.96
CA ALA A 341 -21.26 1.83 4.66
C ALA A 341 -19.79 1.49 4.35
N ALA A 342 -18.90 1.64 5.33
CA ALA A 342 -17.49 1.21 5.20
C ALA A 342 -17.38 -0.29 4.92
N TRP A 343 -18.15 -1.11 5.61
CA TRP A 343 -18.24 -2.55 5.40
C TRP A 343 -18.61 -2.90 3.97
N GLN A 344 -19.66 -2.26 3.42
CA GLN A 344 -20.10 -2.49 2.05
C GLN A 344 -19.02 -2.16 1.01
N VAL A 345 -18.27 -1.07 1.23
CA VAL A 345 -17.13 -0.72 0.35
C VAL A 345 -16.07 -1.81 0.39
N CYS A 346 -15.72 -2.33 1.57
CA CYS A 346 -14.78 -3.44 1.71
C CYS A 346 -15.25 -4.74 1.04
N GLU A 347 -16.53 -5.09 1.17
CA GLU A 347 -17.08 -6.28 0.48
C GLU A 347 -16.99 -6.15 -1.04
N GLN A 348 -17.34 -4.97 -1.57
CA GLN A 348 -17.31 -4.71 -3.01
C GLN A 348 -15.90 -4.72 -3.59
N SER A 349 -14.92 -4.27 -2.82
CA SER A 349 -13.50 -4.24 -3.22
C SER A 349 -12.73 -5.51 -2.88
N GLY A 350 -13.37 -6.54 -2.30
CA GLY A 350 -12.69 -7.78 -1.89
C GLY A 350 -11.77 -7.64 -0.67
N ALA A 351 -11.69 -6.47 -0.04
CA ALA A 351 -10.76 -6.14 1.05
C ALA A 351 -11.14 -6.80 2.40
N ARG A 352 -11.23 -8.12 2.42
CA ARG A 352 -11.79 -8.91 3.55
C ARG A 352 -11.06 -8.70 4.89
N TYR A 353 -9.76 -8.40 4.86
CA TYR A 353 -8.97 -8.15 6.06
C TYR A 353 -9.40 -6.89 6.83
N HIS A 354 -9.87 -5.87 6.09
CA HIS A 354 -10.34 -4.64 6.70
C HIS A 354 -11.67 -4.83 7.44
N LEU A 355 -12.46 -5.85 7.09
CA LEU A 355 -13.74 -6.15 7.74
C LEU A 355 -13.58 -6.43 9.24
N ALA A 356 -12.56 -7.20 9.63
CA ALA A 356 -12.29 -7.48 11.04
C ALA A 356 -11.96 -6.22 11.84
N ARG A 357 -11.22 -5.28 11.24
CA ARG A 357 -10.90 -4.00 11.87
C ARG A 357 -12.12 -3.09 12.02
N LEU A 358 -13.01 -3.09 11.04
CA LEU A 358 -14.29 -2.37 11.14
C LEU A 358 -15.16 -2.91 12.26
N ASP A 359 -15.27 -4.23 12.40
CA ASP A 359 -16.02 -4.84 13.51
C ASP A 359 -15.40 -4.53 14.87
N MET A 360 -14.09 -4.39 14.94
CA MET A 360 -13.43 -3.92 16.16
C MET A 360 -13.89 -2.50 16.53
N ARG A 361 -13.86 -1.55 15.57
CA ARG A 361 -14.36 -0.18 15.82
C ARG A 361 -15.82 -0.17 16.22
N ARG A 362 -16.66 -0.96 15.56
CA ARG A 362 -18.07 -1.16 15.93
C ARG A 362 -18.22 -1.69 17.34
N SER A 363 -17.38 -2.65 17.73
CA SER A 363 -17.37 -3.19 19.09
C SER A 363 -17.10 -2.12 20.14
N PHE A 364 -16.11 -1.26 19.93
CA PHE A 364 -15.84 -0.12 20.82
C PHE A 364 -17.05 0.81 20.93
N ALA A 365 -17.62 1.24 19.81
CA ALA A 365 -18.81 2.10 19.80
C ALA A 365 -20.00 1.48 20.54
N VAL A 366 -20.25 0.17 20.36
CA VAL A 366 -21.32 -0.55 21.06
C VAL A 366 -21.00 -0.70 22.56
N ALA A 367 -19.72 -0.85 22.94
CA ALA A 367 -19.32 -0.89 24.35
C ALA A 367 -19.53 0.48 25.03
N ASP A 368 -19.21 1.58 24.35
CA ASP A 368 -19.50 2.94 24.84
C ASP A 368 -21.00 3.18 24.96
N GLN A 369 -21.79 2.71 23.99
CA GLN A 369 -23.25 2.75 24.07
C GLN A 369 -23.78 1.93 25.28
N ALA A 370 -23.11 0.80 25.60
CA ALA A 370 -23.46 0.02 26.78
C ALA A 370 -23.14 0.76 28.09
N ALA A 371 -22.03 1.47 28.15
CA ALA A 371 -21.66 2.30 29.30
C ALA A 371 -22.67 3.44 29.51
N ALA A 372 -23.18 4.03 28.44
CA ALA A 372 -24.21 5.09 28.48
C ALA A 372 -25.64 4.55 28.72
N ALA A 373 -25.85 3.23 28.78
CA ALA A 373 -27.19 2.64 28.89
C ALA A 373 -27.80 2.86 30.28
N ARG A 374 -29.05 3.35 30.30
CA ARG A 374 -29.80 3.69 31.55
C ARG A 374 -30.33 2.46 32.29
N THR A 375 -30.44 1.30 31.65
CA THR A 375 -31.00 0.08 32.26
C THR A 375 -30.04 -1.09 32.14
N GLU A 376 -29.94 -1.91 33.19
CA GLU A 376 -29.07 -3.08 33.23
C GLU A 376 -29.38 -4.08 32.09
N ARG A 377 -30.66 -4.28 31.78
CA ARG A 377 -31.08 -5.14 30.68
C ARG A 377 -30.57 -4.67 29.33
N ARG A 378 -30.60 -3.35 29.05
CA ARG A 378 -30.08 -2.76 27.82
C ARG A 378 -28.56 -2.85 27.80
N ARG A 379 -27.92 -2.53 28.92
CA ARG A 379 -26.46 -2.61 29.08
C ARG A 379 -25.96 -4.02 28.78
N THR A 380 -26.50 -5.04 29.41
CA THR A 380 -26.10 -6.44 29.21
C THR A 380 -26.26 -6.87 27.75
N ARG A 381 -27.38 -6.48 27.11
CA ARG A 381 -27.61 -6.80 25.69
C ARG A 381 -26.55 -6.13 24.79
N LEU A 382 -26.20 -4.87 25.04
CA LEU A 382 -25.17 -4.15 24.28
C LEU A 382 -23.79 -4.73 24.55
N LEU A 383 -23.45 -5.07 25.79
CA LEU A 383 -22.18 -5.74 26.10
C LEU A 383 -22.03 -7.08 25.38
N ARG A 384 -23.10 -7.87 25.26
CA ARG A 384 -23.08 -9.11 24.47
C ARG A 384 -22.82 -8.84 23.00
N ARG A 385 -23.52 -7.85 22.42
CA ARG A 385 -23.30 -7.45 21.03
C ARG A 385 -21.87 -6.95 20.80
N ALA A 386 -21.35 -6.12 21.71
CA ALA A 386 -19.97 -5.67 21.66
C ALA A 386 -18.98 -6.84 21.72
N PHE A 387 -19.23 -7.79 22.62
CA PHE A 387 -18.43 -8.99 22.78
C PHE A 387 -18.43 -9.87 21.52
N ASP A 388 -19.61 -10.13 20.92
CA ASP A 388 -19.71 -10.92 19.69
C ASP A 388 -18.89 -10.30 18.54
N LEU A 389 -18.97 -8.98 18.36
CA LEU A 389 -18.17 -8.25 17.37
C LEU A 389 -16.67 -8.29 17.70
N SER A 390 -16.33 -8.07 18.97
CA SER A 390 -14.94 -8.03 19.43
C SER A 390 -14.26 -9.39 19.28
N LEU A 391 -14.92 -10.47 19.73
CA LEU A 391 -14.30 -11.78 19.69
C LEU A 391 -14.13 -12.30 18.26
N THR A 392 -15.12 -12.13 17.39
CA THR A 392 -14.98 -12.49 15.97
C THR A 392 -13.85 -11.72 15.30
N SER A 393 -13.74 -10.41 15.56
CA SER A 393 -12.65 -9.57 15.08
C SER A 393 -11.28 -10.00 15.63
N ALA A 394 -11.20 -10.29 16.94
CA ALA A 394 -9.96 -10.69 17.59
C ALA A 394 -9.44 -12.04 17.05
N LEU A 395 -10.32 -13.01 16.86
CA LEU A 395 -9.96 -14.30 16.27
C LEU A 395 -9.48 -14.14 14.82
N ALA A 396 -10.12 -13.29 14.03
CA ALA A 396 -9.70 -13.01 12.65
C ALA A 396 -8.34 -12.32 12.59
N THR A 397 -8.13 -11.28 13.41
CA THR A 397 -6.85 -10.53 13.43
C THR A 397 -5.69 -11.39 13.97
N ASP A 398 -5.98 -12.31 14.88
CA ASP A 398 -4.99 -13.30 15.33
C ASP A 398 -4.64 -14.30 14.21
N ALA A 399 -5.63 -14.77 13.44
CA ALA A 399 -5.39 -15.65 12.30
C ALA A 399 -4.54 -14.98 11.20
N ILE A 400 -4.83 -13.71 10.88
CA ILE A 400 -4.05 -12.92 9.92
C ILE A 400 -2.58 -12.88 10.31
N ARG A 401 -2.25 -12.77 11.61
CA ARG A 401 -0.88 -12.83 12.12
C ARG A 401 -0.10 -14.06 11.64
N HIS A 402 -0.76 -15.19 11.47
CA HIS A 402 -0.13 -16.44 11.02
C HIS A 402 0.14 -16.45 9.50
N GLY A 403 -0.41 -15.52 8.75
CA GLY A 403 -0.04 -15.27 7.36
C GLY A 403 1.30 -14.55 7.19
N PHE A 404 1.81 -13.87 8.24
CA PHE A 404 3.12 -13.22 8.19
C PHE A 404 4.26 -14.18 8.47
N ALA A 405 5.38 -14.03 7.75
CA ALA A 405 6.63 -14.68 8.09
C ALA A 405 7.06 -14.34 9.53
N PRO A 406 7.77 -15.23 10.25
CA PRO A 406 8.39 -14.88 11.52
C PRO A 406 9.32 -13.68 11.34
N GLY A 407 9.12 -12.62 12.15
CA GLY A 407 9.92 -11.40 12.08
C GLY A 407 9.14 -10.17 12.49
N ARG A 408 9.71 -8.98 12.20
CA ARG A 408 9.20 -7.69 12.68
C ARG A 408 7.76 -7.38 12.25
N ALA A 409 7.37 -7.71 11.02
CA ALA A 409 6.00 -7.47 10.54
C ALA A 409 4.97 -8.24 11.36
N ARG A 410 5.24 -9.54 11.62
CA ARG A 410 4.40 -10.40 12.47
C ARG A 410 4.34 -9.89 13.92
N GLU A 411 5.49 -9.49 14.48
CA GLU A 411 5.57 -8.94 15.83
C GLU A 411 4.82 -7.61 15.95
N ARG A 412 4.98 -6.73 14.97
CA ARG A 412 4.27 -5.46 14.89
C ARG A 412 2.76 -5.67 14.82
N TRP A 413 2.29 -6.52 13.89
CA TRP A 413 0.87 -6.87 13.80
C TRP A 413 0.34 -7.43 15.12
N ALA A 414 1.08 -8.34 15.76
CA ALA A 414 0.72 -8.88 17.06
C ALA A 414 0.56 -7.77 18.11
N ALA A 415 1.54 -6.89 18.21
CA ALA A 415 1.56 -5.84 19.23
C ALA A 415 0.51 -4.73 18.98
N THR A 416 0.28 -4.36 17.71
CA THR A 416 -0.56 -3.19 17.38
C THR A 416 -2.00 -3.54 17.03
N VAL A 417 -2.28 -4.79 16.64
CA VAL A 417 -3.61 -5.21 16.19
C VAL A 417 -4.15 -6.40 16.97
N ALA A 418 -3.47 -7.56 16.95
CA ALA A 418 -4.05 -8.79 17.47
C ALA A 418 -4.15 -8.80 19.01
N ILE A 419 -3.10 -8.37 19.72
CA ILE A 419 -3.10 -8.30 21.20
C ILE A 419 -4.13 -7.27 21.73
N PRO A 420 -4.19 -6.03 21.23
CA PRO A 420 -5.24 -5.09 21.63
C PRO A 420 -6.65 -5.59 21.36
N ALA A 421 -6.87 -6.25 20.21
CA ALA A 421 -8.16 -6.85 19.88
C ALA A 421 -8.58 -7.92 20.88
N MET A 422 -7.67 -8.82 21.22
CA MET A 422 -7.92 -9.88 22.20
C MET A 422 -8.10 -9.33 23.61
N ALA A 423 -7.34 -8.32 24.01
CA ALA A 423 -7.49 -7.65 25.30
C ALA A 423 -8.87 -6.99 25.45
N HIS A 424 -9.38 -6.39 24.37
CA HIS A 424 -10.73 -5.84 24.38
C HIS A 424 -11.80 -6.94 24.53
N ALA A 425 -11.69 -8.06 23.81
CA ALA A 425 -12.59 -9.20 23.93
C ALA A 425 -12.58 -9.77 25.36
N LEU A 426 -11.41 -9.94 25.97
CA LEU A 426 -11.27 -10.37 27.37
C LEU A 426 -11.94 -9.41 28.34
N SER A 427 -11.77 -8.09 28.16
CA SER A 427 -12.37 -7.09 29.00
C SER A 427 -13.92 -7.15 28.96
N LEU A 428 -14.48 -7.38 27.78
CA LEU A 428 -15.93 -7.54 27.59
C LEU A 428 -16.45 -8.85 28.19
N ALA A 429 -15.71 -9.97 28.06
CA ALA A 429 -16.04 -11.24 28.69
C ALA A 429 -16.07 -11.10 30.23
N ALA A 430 -15.09 -10.40 30.81
CA ALA A 430 -15.04 -10.10 32.22
C ALA A 430 -16.22 -9.21 32.66
N ALA A 431 -16.59 -8.20 31.87
CA ALA A 431 -17.75 -7.35 32.12
C ALA A 431 -19.09 -8.13 32.08
N LEU A 432 -19.16 -9.17 31.28
CA LEU A 432 -20.28 -10.12 31.22
C LEU A 432 -20.25 -11.15 32.35
N ARG A 433 -19.19 -11.19 33.16
CA ARG A 433 -18.98 -12.13 34.28
C ARG A 433 -18.96 -13.60 33.87
N ASP A 434 -18.50 -13.88 32.66
CA ASP A 434 -18.33 -15.24 32.12
C ASP A 434 -16.89 -15.76 32.36
N GLY A 435 -16.67 -16.24 33.58
CA GLY A 435 -15.34 -16.72 33.99
C GLY A 435 -14.88 -17.96 33.22
N ALA A 436 -15.80 -18.82 32.79
CA ALA A 436 -15.46 -20.01 32.03
C ALA A 436 -14.95 -19.63 30.61
N LEU A 437 -15.62 -18.68 29.98
CA LEU A 437 -15.22 -18.15 28.69
C LEU A 437 -13.87 -17.41 28.76
N VAL A 438 -13.64 -16.62 29.83
CA VAL A 438 -12.33 -15.97 30.06
C VAL A 438 -11.22 -17.01 30.18
N SER A 439 -11.43 -18.07 30.96
CA SER A 439 -10.45 -19.16 31.11
C SER A 439 -10.13 -19.81 29.76
N GLU A 440 -11.14 -20.13 28.98
CA GLU A 440 -10.98 -20.77 27.68
C GLU A 440 -10.28 -19.86 26.65
N LEU A 441 -10.56 -18.55 26.67
CA LEU A 441 -9.83 -17.57 25.85
C LEU A 441 -8.35 -17.51 26.20
N LEU A 442 -8.00 -17.51 27.50
CA LEU A 442 -6.61 -17.53 27.94
C LEU A 442 -5.88 -18.80 27.51
N GLU A 443 -6.52 -19.95 27.58
CA GLU A 443 -5.97 -21.21 27.07
C GLU A 443 -5.71 -21.14 25.56
N HIS A 444 -6.67 -20.64 24.79
CA HIS A 444 -6.51 -20.45 23.34
C HIS A 444 -5.37 -19.51 23.00
N MET A 445 -5.21 -18.42 23.74
CA MET A 445 -4.09 -17.48 23.56
C MET A 445 -2.75 -18.15 23.87
N SER A 446 -2.68 -18.92 24.95
CA SER A 446 -1.45 -19.63 25.36
C SER A 446 -1.04 -20.69 24.34
N ALA A 447 -2.00 -21.45 23.82
CA ALA A 447 -1.74 -22.49 22.83
C ALA A 447 -1.22 -21.93 21.50
N THR A 448 -1.65 -20.74 21.08
CA THR A 448 -1.15 -20.09 19.85
C THR A 448 0.35 -19.73 19.94
N VAL A 449 0.90 -19.60 21.15
CA VAL A 449 2.33 -19.32 21.39
C VAL A 449 3.16 -20.60 21.45
N SER A 450 2.60 -21.66 22.07
CA SER A 450 3.39 -22.86 22.45
C SER A 450 3.55 -23.91 21.35
N LEU A 451 2.60 -24.00 20.40
CA LEU A 451 2.57 -25.10 19.42
C LEU A 451 3.40 -24.85 18.15
N HIS A 452 3.94 -23.65 17.96
CA HIS A 452 4.79 -23.35 16.80
C HIS A 452 6.24 -23.84 16.90
N ALA A 453 6.66 -24.36 18.05
CA ALA A 453 8.02 -24.82 18.27
C ALA A 453 8.31 -26.23 17.69
N SER A 454 7.31 -26.97 17.19
CA SER A 454 7.42 -28.39 16.94
C SER A 454 7.26 -28.86 15.49
N ALA A 455 6.94 -27.99 14.53
CA ALA A 455 6.89 -28.39 13.12
C ALA A 455 8.20 -28.01 12.43
N PRO A 456 8.94 -28.96 11.84
CA PRO A 456 10.05 -28.63 10.95
C PRO A 456 9.46 -27.87 9.74
N VAL A 457 9.77 -26.62 9.62
CA VAL A 457 9.50 -25.83 8.42
C VAL A 457 10.45 -26.35 7.36
N GLU A 458 9.96 -27.10 6.38
CA GLU A 458 10.70 -27.26 5.14
C GLU A 458 10.87 -25.85 4.57
N SER A 459 12.11 -25.38 4.60
CA SER A 459 12.51 -24.08 4.05
C SER A 459 12.45 -24.17 2.53
N GLY A 460 11.26 -23.95 1.99
CA GLY A 460 11.08 -23.48 0.63
C GLY A 460 11.49 -22.01 0.53
N PRO A 461 11.73 -21.46 -0.66
CA PRO A 461 12.01 -20.05 -0.82
C PRO A 461 10.88 -19.23 -0.17
N VAL A 462 11.25 -18.37 0.75
CA VAL A 462 10.33 -17.51 1.50
C VAL A 462 9.89 -16.40 0.53
N ASP A 463 8.73 -16.57 -0.09
CA ASP A 463 8.09 -15.44 -0.72
C ASP A 463 7.46 -14.58 0.38
N GLU A 464 7.75 -13.31 0.42
CA GLU A 464 7.39 -12.43 1.51
C GLU A 464 5.89 -12.07 1.50
N VAL A 465 5.34 -11.95 2.68
CA VAL A 465 3.96 -11.50 2.89
C VAL A 465 3.90 -10.00 2.67
N PRO A 466 2.90 -9.48 1.94
CA PRO A 466 2.75 -8.04 1.73
C PRO A 466 2.77 -7.26 3.05
N ASP A 467 3.52 -6.15 3.07
CA ASP A 467 3.59 -5.27 4.23
C ASP A 467 2.26 -4.51 4.35
N PHE A 468 1.38 -4.98 5.25
CA PHE A 468 0.11 -4.32 5.49
C PHE A 468 0.34 -3.01 6.26
N PRO A 469 -0.27 -1.89 5.82
CA PRO A 469 -0.18 -0.66 6.57
C PRO A 469 -0.79 -0.86 7.95
N THR A 470 0.06 -0.90 8.97
CA THR A 470 -0.36 -0.94 10.36
C THR A 470 -0.92 0.42 10.74
N LEU A 471 -2.19 0.46 11.15
CA LEU A 471 -2.71 1.59 11.90
C LEU A 471 -2.17 1.46 13.32
N GLU A 472 -1.19 2.29 13.65
CA GLU A 472 -0.76 2.41 15.04
C GLU A 472 -1.85 3.12 15.84
N PRO A 473 -2.24 2.60 17.02
CA PRO A 473 -3.11 3.34 17.91
C PRO A 473 -2.33 4.58 18.39
N ALA A 474 -2.82 5.76 18.07
CA ALA A 474 -2.49 7.07 18.64
C ALA A 474 -1.01 7.54 18.59
N GLN A 475 -0.09 6.86 17.94
CA GLN A 475 1.28 7.33 17.75
C GLN A 475 1.69 7.26 16.28
N GLY A 476 1.45 8.36 15.58
CA GLY A 476 2.08 8.70 14.31
C GLY A 476 1.82 7.72 13.17
N GLU A 477 0.88 8.06 12.30
CA GLU A 477 0.72 7.40 11.02
C GLU A 477 2.06 7.35 10.28
N ARG A 478 2.62 6.15 10.11
CA ARG A 478 3.65 5.90 9.10
C ARG A 478 2.97 5.86 7.73
N LEU A 479 2.51 7.00 7.26
CA LEU A 479 2.18 7.16 5.85
C LEU A 479 3.50 7.38 5.13
N SER A 480 4.14 6.29 4.72
CA SER A 480 5.15 6.37 3.67
C SER A 480 4.48 6.86 2.39
N PHE A 481 5.25 7.44 1.48
CA PHE A 481 4.82 7.85 0.12
C PHE A 481 4.11 6.74 -0.66
N THR A 482 4.26 5.50 -0.25
CA THR A 482 3.68 4.28 -0.81
C THR A 482 2.34 3.91 -0.22
N ALA A 483 1.91 4.50 0.90
CA ALA A 483 0.67 4.07 1.57
C ALA A 483 -0.60 4.38 0.78
N SER A 484 -0.62 5.42 -0.06
CA SER A 484 -1.76 5.68 -0.94
C SER A 484 -1.84 4.72 -2.13
N ALA A 485 -0.75 4.04 -2.47
CA ALA A 485 -0.68 3.10 -3.58
C ALA A 485 -0.98 1.64 -3.17
N LEU A 486 -0.78 1.29 -1.89
CA LEU A 486 -0.99 -0.07 -1.37
C LEU A 486 -2.46 -0.47 -1.20
N VAL A 487 -3.40 0.39 -1.53
CA VAL A 487 -4.80 0.18 -1.17
C VAL A 487 -5.74 0.05 -2.36
N THR A 488 -5.27 0.14 -3.58
CA THR A 488 -6.10 0.03 -4.79
C THR A 488 -5.99 -1.31 -5.52
N GLY A 489 -5.15 -2.22 -5.06
CA GLY A 489 -5.10 -3.58 -5.60
C GLY A 489 -6.25 -4.42 -5.07
N ASP A 490 -6.80 -5.30 -5.89
CA ASP A 490 -7.56 -6.45 -5.43
C ASP A 490 -6.82 -7.04 -4.24
N SER A 491 -7.55 -7.26 -3.13
CA SER A 491 -6.96 -7.94 -1.97
C SER A 491 -6.28 -9.18 -2.50
N PRO A 492 -4.96 -9.36 -2.30
CA PRO A 492 -4.37 -10.63 -2.64
C PRO A 492 -5.25 -11.68 -1.98
N ASP A 493 -5.61 -12.71 -2.72
CA ASP A 493 -6.20 -13.90 -2.14
C ASP A 493 -5.41 -14.17 -0.86
N PHE A 494 -6.10 -14.44 0.24
CA PHE A 494 -5.48 -14.69 1.55
C PHE A 494 -4.24 -15.53 1.27
N PRO A 495 -3.02 -15.04 1.48
CA PRO A 495 -1.84 -15.79 1.12
C PRO A 495 -2.03 -17.14 1.76
N ALA A 496 -2.10 -18.19 0.94
CA ALA A 496 -2.35 -19.55 1.39
C ALA A 496 -1.46 -19.72 2.60
N THR A 497 -2.06 -19.89 3.78
CA THR A 497 -1.39 -19.76 5.07
C THR A 497 -0.11 -20.57 5.05
N ARG A 498 1.03 -19.91 4.88
CA ARG A 498 2.34 -20.57 4.79
C ARG A 498 2.77 -21.13 6.15
N PHE A 499 2.09 -20.67 7.19
CA PHE A 499 2.30 -21.12 8.56
C PHE A 499 1.01 -21.79 9.04
N ALA A 500 1.18 -22.95 9.69
CA ALA A 500 0.06 -23.70 10.21
C ALA A 500 -0.78 -22.81 11.16
N LEU A 501 -2.07 -22.76 10.91
CA LEU A 501 -3.01 -22.14 11.84
C LEU A 501 -3.02 -22.93 13.15
N PRO A 502 -3.25 -22.27 14.31
CA PRO A 502 -3.38 -22.96 15.59
C PRO A 502 -4.50 -23.99 15.55
N PRO A 503 -4.36 -25.12 16.25
CA PRO A 503 -5.41 -26.12 16.35
C PRO A 503 -6.61 -25.60 17.10
N ARG A 504 -7.75 -26.28 16.96
CA ARG A 504 -8.94 -26.07 17.80
C ARG A 504 -8.70 -26.77 19.13
N LEU A 505 -8.71 -26.01 20.23
CA LEU A 505 -8.52 -26.58 21.56
C LEU A 505 -9.87 -26.98 22.18
N ARG A 506 -9.90 -28.15 22.79
CA ARG A 506 -10.99 -28.60 23.63
C ARG A 506 -10.53 -28.58 25.10
N VAL A 507 -10.81 -27.49 25.78
CA VAL A 507 -10.40 -27.26 27.18
C VAL A 507 -11.10 -28.23 28.15
N ASN A 508 -12.26 -28.75 27.78
CA ASN A 508 -12.96 -29.82 28.51
C ASN A 508 -13.23 -30.97 27.55
N PRO A 509 -12.65 -32.16 27.74
CA PRO A 509 -12.84 -33.31 26.86
C PRO A 509 -14.29 -33.77 26.72
N TRP A 510 -15.11 -33.45 27.71
CA TRP A 510 -16.51 -33.85 27.78
C TRP A 510 -17.49 -32.84 27.19
N ARG A 511 -17.00 -31.68 26.73
CA ARG A 511 -17.82 -30.60 26.16
C ARG A 511 -17.19 -30.02 24.92
N GLU A 512 -17.99 -29.61 23.97
CA GLU A 512 -17.56 -28.75 22.87
C GLU A 512 -16.98 -27.44 23.44
N SER A 513 -15.93 -26.91 22.81
CA SER A 513 -15.34 -25.62 23.19
C SER A 513 -16.41 -24.51 23.15
N GLN A 514 -16.43 -23.67 24.18
CA GLN A 514 -17.32 -22.50 24.19
C GLN A 514 -16.99 -21.51 23.08
N LEU A 515 -15.73 -21.50 22.59
CA LEU A 515 -15.29 -20.63 21.51
C LEU A 515 -15.72 -21.13 20.12
N GLU A 516 -16.08 -22.39 19.97
CA GLU A 516 -16.40 -22.98 18.68
C GLU A 516 -17.52 -22.22 17.90
N PRO A 517 -18.60 -21.73 18.53
CA PRO A 517 -19.59 -20.91 17.82
C PRO A 517 -18.99 -19.62 17.21
N TRP A 518 -18.10 -18.94 17.94
CA TRP A 518 -17.44 -17.73 17.44
C TRP A 518 -16.38 -18.05 16.39
N ILE A 519 -15.65 -19.15 16.52
CA ILE A 519 -14.71 -19.62 15.50
C ILE A 519 -15.45 -19.82 14.16
N ARG A 520 -16.55 -20.59 14.17
CA ARG A 520 -17.36 -20.83 12.96
C ARG A 520 -17.96 -19.54 12.41
N GLU A 521 -18.46 -18.66 13.28
CA GLU A 521 -19.00 -17.37 12.85
C GLU A 521 -17.94 -16.47 12.23
N THR A 522 -16.71 -16.45 12.77
CA THR A 522 -15.58 -15.70 12.24
C THR A 522 -15.21 -16.21 10.85
N GLU A 523 -15.04 -17.53 10.69
CA GLU A 523 -14.74 -18.16 9.40
C GLU A 523 -15.82 -17.87 8.35
N ARG A 524 -17.09 -17.94 8.75
CA ARG A 524 -18.22 -17.60 7.88
C ARG A 524 -18.24 -16.12 7.49
N ARG A 525 -18.00 -15.23 8.47
CA ARG A 525 -18.14 -13.78 8.33
C ARG A 525 -17.05 -13.17 7.46
N TYR A 526 -15.82 -13.61 7.63
CA TYR A 526 -14.68 -13.05 6.91
C TYR A 526 -14.21 -13.91 5.73
N GLY A 527 -14.71 -15.15 5.62
CA GLY A 527 -14.50 -16.02 4.46
C GLY A 527 -13.12 -16.67 4.39
N PHE A 528 -12.42 -16.81 5.52
CA PHE A 528 -11.15 -17.51 5.62
C PHE A 528 -11.06 -18.33 6.92
N PRO A 529 -10.27 -19.44 6.93
CA PRO A 529 -10.08 -20.25 8.12
C PRO A 529 -9.25 -19.49 9.18
N ILE A 530 -9.60 -19.61 10.44
CA ILE A 530 -8.89 -18.98 11.57
C ILE A 530 -8.20 -19.98 12.49
N ARG A 531 -8.56 -21.26 12.39
CA ARG A 531 -7.97 -22.39 13.11
C ARG A 531 -7.79 -23.57 12.17
N SER A 532 -6.82 -24.43 12.46
CA SER A 532 -6.65 -25.66 11.69
C SER A 532 -7.82 -26.62 11.93
N GLY A 533 -7.94 -27.64 11.09
CA GLY A 533 -8.93 -28.72 11.28
C GLY A 533 -8.57 -29.67 12.44
N GLU A 534 -7.38 -29.58 12.99
CA GLU A 534 -6.92 -30.40 14.09
C GLU A 534 -7.56 -29.99 15.40
N VAL A 535 -8.02 -30.95 16.19
CA VAL A 535 -8.59 -30.71 17.52
C VAL A 535 -7.68 -31.37 18.55
N ILE A 536 -7.23 -30.57 19.51
CA ILE A 536 -6.39 -31.06 20.61
C ILE A 536 -7.17 -30.90 21.91
N ASP A 537 -7.28 -32.02 22.64
CA ASP A 537 -7.84 -32.01 23.99
C ASP A 537 -6.77 -31.49 24.96
N THR A 538 -7.16 -30.49 25.74
CA THR A 538 -6.34 -30.04 26.88
C THR A 538 -6.80 -30.78 28.13
N TRP A 539 -5.88 -31.01 29.04
CA TRP A 539 -6.10 -31.75 30.30
C TRP A 539 -7.11 -31.09 31.22
#